data_8b9cc734b9ec02bf4902ad4da6d0f75b
#
_entry.id   8b9cc734b9ec02bf4902ad4da6d0f75b
#
_cell.length_a   1.000
_cell.length_b   1.000
_cell.length_c   1.000
_cell.angle_alpha   90.00
_cell.angle_beta   90.00
_cell.angle_gamma   90.00
#
_symmetry.space_group_name_H-M   'P 1'
#
loop_
_entity.id
_entity.type
_entity.pdbx_description
1 polymer ?
#
loop_
_entity_poly.entity_id
_entity_poly.type
_entity_poly.pdbx_seq_one_letter_code
_entity_poly.pdbx_strand_id
1 'polypeptide(L)'
;MRFHSKGVLRALLVLGSAAVLTAQAQDPQPVAVMIENVRIFNGTSDRLSAPSNVLVVGNSIKAISNAPIAAPAGTPVTRIQGGGRTLMPGLIDNHVHIFMSASSQADVLDPTATFESLEAKAAAEARLMLLRGFTAARDVGVRR
;
A
#
# COMPACT_ATOMS: atom_id res chain seq x y z
N MET A 1 -70.20 40.66 39.56
CA MET A 1 -69.83 39.32 39.09
C MET A 1 -68.63 39.42 38.15
N ARG A 2 -67.46 39.05 38.60
CA ARG A 2 -66.18 39.13 37.81
C ARG A 2 -65.74 37.72 37.45
N PHE A 3 -65.74 37.37 36.16
CA PHE A 3 -65.22 36.13 35.69
C PHE A 3 -63.72 36.30 35.31
N HIS A 4 -62.87 35.55 35.97
CA HIS A 4 -61.47 35.50 35.68
C HIS A 4 -61.23 34.33 34.69
N SER A 5 -60.81 34.65 33.48
CA SER A 5 -60.29 33.67 32.48
C SER A 5 -58.86 33.39 32.77
N LYS A 6 -58.47 32.15 33.11
CA LYS A 6 -57.14 31.67 33.23
C LYS A 6 -56.66 31.16 31.87
N GLY A 7 -55.78 31.92 31.20
CA GLY A 7 -55.11 31.49 29.99
C GLY A 7 -54.03 30.43 30.31
N VAL A 8 -54.17 29.27 29.73
CA VAL A 8 -53.17 28.20 29.76
C VAL A 8 -52.19 28.38 28.61
N LEU A 9 -50.99 28.79 28.94
CA LEU A 9 -49.87 28.90 27.98
C LEU A 9 -49.30 27.48 27.73
N ARG A 10 -49.58 26.91 26.56
CA ARG A 10 -48.98 25.66 26.12
C ARG A 10 -47.61 25.98 25.49
N ALA A 11 -46.56 25.60 26.19
CA ALA A 11 -45.19 25.62 25.64
C ALA A 11 -45.02 24.40 24.71
N LEU A 12 -44.80 24.65 23.41
CA LEU A 12 -44.38 23.64 22.44
C LEU A 12 -42.88 23.43 22.58
N LEU A 13 -42.50 22.25 23.09
CA LEU A 13 -41.13 21.79 23.08
C LEU A 13 -40.82 21.21 21.69
N VAL A 14 -40.06 21.93 20.86
CA VAL A 14 -39.53 21.40 19.60
C VAL A 14 -38.23 20.63 19.90
N LEU A 15 -38.30 19.30 19.94
CA LEU A 15 -37.13 18.45 19.97
C LEU A 15 -36.49 18.47 18.58
N GLY A 16 -35.40 19.22 18.39
CA GLY A 16 -34.55 19.16 17.22
C GLY A 16 -33.68 17.91 17.26
N SER A 17 -34.05 16.89 16.47
CA SER A 17 -33.18 15.72 16.25
C SER A 17 -31.96 16.13 15.42
N ALA A 18 -30.81 16.30 16.04
CA ALA A 18 -29.52 16.46 15.33
C ALA A 18 -29.15 15.10 14.71
N ALA A 19 -29.33 14.97 13.41
CA ALA A 19 -28.79 13.83 12.67
C ALA A 19 -27.26 13.94 12.64
N VAL A 20 -26.61 13.10 13.41
CA VAL A 20 -25.13 12.92 13.34
C VAL A 20 -24.83 12.18 12.04
N LEU A 21 -24.42 12.91 11.02
CA LEU A 21 -23.83 12.35 9.79
C LEU A 21 -22.47 11.74 10.17
N THR A 22 -22.43 10.44 10.42
CA THR A 22 -21.18 9.69 10.47
C THR A 22 -20.61 9.65 9.07
N ALA A 23 -19.55 10.44 8.80
CA ALA A 23 -18.75 10.29 7.60
C ALA A 23 -18.08 8.89 7.68
N GLN A 24 -18.62 7.95 6.92
CA GLN A 24 -17.94 6.67 6.71
C GLN A 24 -16.69 6.96 5.86
N ALA A 25 -15.52 6.72 6.43
CA ALA A 25 -14.29 6.68 5.65
C ALA A 25 -14.50 5.60 4.58
N GLN A 26 -14.55 6.01 3.31
CA GLN A 26 -14.57 5.07 2.21
C GLN A 26 -13.25 4.32 2.21
N ASP A 27 -13.30 3.00 2.27
CA ASP A 27 -12.11 2.18 2.04
C ASP A 27 -11.46 2.59 0.72
N PRO A 28 -10.12 2.77 0.70
CA PRO A 28 -9.44 3.16 -0.53
C PRO A 28 -9.78 2.15 -1.63
N GLN A 29 -10.33 2.66 -2.74
CA GLN A 29 -10.68 1.83 -3.89
C GLN A 29 -9.44 1.08 -4.37
N PRO A 30 -9.54 -0.22 -4.65
CA PRO A 30 -8.40 -0.99 -5.11
C PRO A 30 -7.87 -0.40 -6.43
N VAL A 31 -6.59 -0.10 -6.46
CA VAL A 31 -5.89 0.34 -7.68
C VAL A 31 -5.58 -0.89 -8.53
N ALA A 32 -5.81 -0.79 -9.83
CA ALA A 32 -5.43 -1.83 -10.78
C ALA A 32 -4.16 -1.43 -11.54
N VAL A 33 -3.30 -2.41 -11.78
CA VAL A 33 -2.10 -2.27 -12.63
C VAL A 33 -2.18 -3.30 -13.75
N MET A 34 -2.08 -2.84 -14.99
CA MET A 34 -1.99 -3.69 -16.18
C MET A 34 -0.54 -3.64 -16.69
N ILE A 35 0.16 -4.77 -16.64
CA ILE A 35 1.51 -4.91 -17.17
C ILE A 35 1.39 -5.64 -18.50
N GLU A 36 1.76 -4.98 -19.58
CA GLU A 36 1.53 -5.47 -20.94
C GLU A 36 2.83 -5.87 -21.62
N ASN A 37 2.78 -6.92 -22.45
CA ASN A 37 3.89 -7.39 -23.24
C ASN A 37 5.14 -7.68 -22.41
N VAL A 38 5.04 -8.60 -21.47
CA VAL A 38 6.15 -9.13 -20.67
C VAL A 38 6.34 -10.62 -20.89
N ARG A 39 7.54 -11.13 -20.63
CA ARG A 39 7.81 -12.55 -20.50
C ARG A 39 7.95 -12.89 -19.04
N ILE A 40 7.25 -13.92 -18.57
CA ILE A 40 7.17 -14.23 -17.15
C ILE A 40 8.21 -15.31 -16.80
N PHE A 41 9.05 -15.01 -15.81
CA PHE A 41 9.84 -15.98 -15.08
C PHE A 41 9.08 -16.31 -13.79
N ASN A 42 8.64 -17.55 -13.62
CA ASN A 42 7.85 -17.98 -12.48
C ASN A 42 8.66 -18.69 -11.38
N GLY A 43 9.96 -18.86 -11.59
CA GLY A 43 10.86 -19.52 -10.64
C GLY A 43 10.76 -21.06 -10.59
N THR A 44 9.89 -21.67 -11.39
CA THR A 44 9.71 -23.13 -11.40
C THR A 44 10.40 -23.83 -12.55
N SER A 45 10.88 -23.07 -13.54
CA SER A 45 11.65 -23.59 -14.68
C SER A 45 12.66 -22.56 -15.16
N ASP A 46 13.58 -22.99 -16.02
CA ASP A 46 14.57 -22.16 -16.70
C ASP A 46 14.02 -21.39 -17.91
N ARG A 47 12.72 -21.52 -18.20
CA ARG A 47 12.07 -20.95 -19.37
C ARG A 47 11.20 -19.76 -19.01
N LEU A 48 11.20 -18.79 -19.91
CA LEU A 48 10.28 -17.67 -19.87
C LEU A 48 8.96 -18.04 -20.57
N SER A 49 7.87 -17.45 -20.12
CA SER A 49 6.57 -17.58 -20.84
C SER A 49 6.65 -16.98 -22.26
N ALA A 50 5.67 -17.30 -23.10
CA ALA A 50 5.35 -16.47 -24.24
C ALA A 50 5.02 -15.04 -23.80
N PRO A 51 5.07 -14.03 -24.70
CA PRO A 51 4.65 -12.67 -24.38
C PRO A 51 3.24 -12.68 -23.75
N SER A 52 3.10 -12.03 -22.62
CA SER A 52 1.90 -12.09 -21.79
C SER A 52 1.55 -10.72 -21.23
N ASN A 53 0.29 -10.57 -20.83
CA ASN A 53 -0.22 -9.44 -20.07
C ASN A 53 -0.60 -9.91 -18.67
N VAL A 54 -0.42 -9.05 -17.67
CA VAL A 54 -0.73 -9.36 -16.27
C VAL A 54 -1.58 -8.25 -15.69
N LEU A 55 -2.72 -8.62 -15.12
CA LEU A 55 -3.60 -7.73 -14.37
C LEU A 55 -3.42 -7.97 -12.87
N VAL A 56 -3.04 -6.92 -12.17
CA VAL A 56 -2.99 -6.87 -10.70
C VAL A 56 -4.10 -5.94 -10.22
N VAL A 57 -4.85 -6.35 -9.19
CA VAL A 57 -5.86 -5.51 -8.53
C VAL A 57 -5.59 -5.55 -7.02
N GLY A 58 -5.33 -4.40 -6.45
CA GLY A 58 -4.84 -4.32 -5.07
C GLY A 58 -3.51 -5.07 -4.93
N ASN A 59 -3.48 -6.09 -4.09
CA ASN A 59 -2.30 -6.93 -3.82
C ASN A 59 -2.35 -8.32 -4.49
N SER A 60 -3.24 -8.51 -5.48
CA SER A 60 -3.48 -9.82 -6.07
C SER A 60 -3.33 -9.82 -7.59
N ILE A 61 -2.63 -10.79 -8.14
CA ILE A 61 -2.63 -11.07 -9.57
C ILE A 61 -4.00 -11.70 -9.93
N LYS A 62 -4.78 -10.99 -10.75
CA LYS A 62 -6.14 -11.43 -11.13
C LYS A 62 -6.18 -12.20 -12.44
N ALA A 63 -5.29 -11.87 -13.36
CA ALA A 63 -5.23 -12.56 -14.64
C ALA A 63 -3.82 -12.51 -15.24
N ILE A 64 -3.46 -13.57 -15.95
CA ILE A 64 -2.30 -13.65 -16.82
C ILE A 64 -2.81 -14.21 -18.16
N SER A 65 -2.51 -13.54 -19.28
CA SER A 65 -3.01 -13.93 -20.59
C SER A 65 -2.07 -13.49 -21.71
N ASN A 66 -1.97 -14.29 -22.74
CA ASN A 66 -1.28 -13.91 -23.99
C ASN A 66 -2.15 -13.00 -24.88
N ALA A 67 -3.46 -12.98 -24.62
CA ALA A 67 -4.41 -12.05 -25.24
C ALA A 67 -4.58 -10.77 -24.39
N PRO A 68 -5.13 -9.70 -24.95
CA PRO A 68 -5.49 -8.52 -24.19
C PRO A 68 -6.42 -8.85 -23.02
N ILE A 69 -6.19 -8.22 -21.87
CA ILE A 69 -7.04 -8.35 -20.67
C ILE A 69 -7.91 -7.11 -20.57
N ALA A 70 -9.22 -7.32 -20.35
CA ALA A 70 -10.14 -6.22 -20.10
C ALA A 70 -9.83 -5.56 -18.75
N ALA A 71 -9.86 -4.22 -18.72
CA ALA A 71 -9.73 -3.48 -17.49
C ALA A 71 -10.99 -3.68 -16.60
N PRO A 72 -10.85 -3.76 -15.27
CA PRO A 72 -12.00 -3.81 -14.37
C PRO A 72 -12.85 -2.55 -14.51
N ALA A 73 -14.17 -2.71 -14.62
CA ALA A 73 -15.08 -1.58 -14.70
C ALA A 73 -15.02 -0.73 -13.41
N GLY A 74 -15.00 0.60 -13.56
CA GLY A 74 -15.02 1.52 -12.44
C GLY A 74 -13.73 1.58 -11.61
N THR A 75 -12.67 0.84 -11.96
CA THR A 75 -11.39 0.87 -11.25
C THR A 75 -10.35 1.63 -12.07
N PRO A 76 -9.66 2.64 -11.48
CA PRO A 76 -8.54 3.29 -12.14
C PRO A 76 -7.44 2.28 -12.47
N VAL A 77 -6.92 2.30 -13.70
CA VAL A 77 -5.89 1.35 -14.16
C VAL A 77 -4.62 2.08 -14.58
N THR A 78 -3.52 1.76 -13.92
CA THR A 78 -2.18 2.15 -14.37
C THR A 78 -1.67 1.12 -15.37
N ARG A 79 -1.24 1.56 -16.57
CA ARG A 79 -0.68 0.68 -17.60
C ARG A 79 0.83 0.80 -17.66
N ILE A 80 1.50 -0.33 -17.64
CA ILE A 80 2.96 -0.44 -17.75
C ILE A 80 3.28 -1.25 -19.00
N GLN A 81 3.93 -0.63 -19.96
CA GLN A 81 4.41 -1.30 -21.16
C GLN A 81 5.72 -2.04 -20.85
N GLY A 82 5.67 -3.35 -20.87
CA GLY A 82 6.81 -4.21 -20.59
C GLY A 82 7.86 -4.23 -21.71
N GLY A 83 7.43 -4.07 -22.98
CA GLY A 83 8.34 -4.05 -24.12
C GLY A 83 9.15 -5.35 -24.29
N GLY A 84 8.57 -6.49 -23.92
CA GLY A 84 9.22 -7.80 -23.97
C GLY A 84 10.18 -8.10 -22.82
N ARG A 85 10.27 -7.20 -21.81
CA ARG A 85 11.08 -7.40 -20.60
C ARG A 85 10.58 -8.58 -19.77
N THR A 86 11.46 -9.10 -18.92
CA THR A 86 11.09 -10.17 -18.00
C THR A 86 10.39 -9.62 -16.78
N LEU A 87 9.19 -10.13 -16.51
CA LEU A 87 8.49 -9.99 -15.24
C LEU A 87 8.80 -11.20 -14.38
N MET A 88 9.23 -10.97 -13.14
CA MET A 88 9.61 -12.03 -12.22
C MET A 88 9.08 -11.72 -10.81
N PRO A 89 8.98 -12.70 -9.93
CA PRO A 89 8.74 -12.45 -8.50
C PRO A 89 9.78 -11.50 -7.93
N GLY A 90 9.39 -10.70 -6.94
CA GLY A 90 10.32 -9.86 -6.22
C GLY A 90 11.45 -10.69 -5.59
N LEU A 91 12.64 -10.12 -5.55
CA LEU A 91 13.80 -10.74 -4.94
C LEU A 91 13.63 -10.79 -3.42
N ILE A 92 14.19 -11.83 -2.81
CA ILE A 92 14.24 -11.98 -1.36
C ILE A 92 15.72 -11.98 -0.96
N ASP A 93 16.10 -11.04 -0.10
CA ASP A 93 17.41 -11.09 0.55
C ASP A 93 17.26 -11.74 1.93
N ASN A 94 17.82 -12.90 2.11
CA ASN A 94 17.67 -13.68 3.34
C ASN A 94 18.75 -13.39 4.40
N HIS A 95 19.64 -12.42 4.15
CA HIS A 95 20.69 -12.02 5.07
C HIS A 95 21.09 -10.56 4.87
N VAL A 96 20.39 -9.65 5.50
CA VAL A 96 20.72 -8.22 5.48
C VAL A 96 21.01 -7.68 6.88
N HIS A 97 21.65 -6.51 6.90
CA HIS A 97 21.83 -5.69 8.09
C HIS A 97 21.44 -4.25 7.74
N ILE A 98 20.13 -3.97 7.63
CA ILE A 98 19.63 -2.71 7.07
C ILE A 98 20.16 -1.50 7.87
N PHE A 99 20.15 -1.57 9.20
CA PHE A 99 20.67 -0.50 10.04
C PHE A 99 22.17 -0.28 9.86
N MET A 100 22.93 -1.35 9.71
CA MET A 100 24.40 -1.26 9.52
C MET A 100 24.76 -0.79 8.12
N SER A 101 24.07 -1.26 7.09
CA SER A 101 24.31 -0.86 5.71
C SER A 101 23.93 0.59 5.41
N ALA A 102 22.92 1.09 6.11
CA ALA A 102 22.43 2.46 6.00
C ALA A 102 23.25 3.48 6.83
N SER A 103 24.08 3.02 7.75
CA SER A 103 24.79 3.85 8.72
C SER A 103 26.29 3.81 8.49
N SER A 104 26.98 4.91 8.76
CA SER A 104 28.45 4.89 8.80
C SER A 104 28.93 4.12 10.04
N GLN A 105 30.18 3.67 10.04
CA GLN A 105 30.79 3.07 11.22
C GLN A 105 30.74 4.02 12.42
N ALA A 106 30.92 5.32 12.19
CA ALA A 106 30.81 6.33 13.23
C ALA A 106 29.39 6.38 13.85
N ASP A 107 28.35 6.35 13.02
CA ASP A 107 26.96 6.31 13.50
C ASP A 107 26.67 5.06 14.35
N VAL A 108 27.19 3.90 13.93
CA VAL A 108 26.97 2.63 14.64
C VAL A 108 27.68 2.58 15.97
N LEU A 109 28.85 3.22 16.07
CA LEU A 109 29.69 3.26 17.26
C LEU A 109 29.38 4.44 18.18
N ASP A 110 28.56 5.41 17.73
CA ASP A 110 28.18 6.57 18.52
C ASP A 110 27.30 6.13 19.71
N PRO A 111 27.76 6.29 20.94
CA PRO A 111 26.98 5.94 22.13
C PRO A 111 25.76 6.85 22.34
N THR A 112 25.72 8.00 21.65
CA THR A 112 24.60 8.97 21.71
C THR A 112 23.58 8.76 20.62
N ALA A 113 23.86 7.90 19.63
CA ALA A 113 22.92 7.62 18.55
C ALA A 113 21.64 6.97 19.09
N THR A 114 20.51 7.59 18.79
CA THR A 114 19.21 7.07 19.18
C THR A 114 18.67 6.11 18.11
N PHE A 115 17.71 5.27 18.51
CA PHE A 115 17.01 4.37 17.56
C PHE A 115 16.38 5.19 16.43
N GLU A 116 15.72 6.30 16.76
CA GLU A 116 15.03 7.17 15.81
C GLU A 116 15.99 7.76 14.76
N SER A 117 17.23 8.15 15.17
CA SER A 117 18.22 8.70 14.24
C SER A 117 18.70 7.67 13.23
N LEU A 118 18.75 6.40 13.59
CA LEU A 118 19.14 5.29 12.74
C LEU A 118 17.96 4.75 11.92
N GLU A 119 16.74 4.80 12.45
CA GLU A 119 15.51 4.35 11.79
C GLU A 119 15.27 5.08 10.47
N ALA A 120 15.43 6.41 10.45
CA ALA A 120 15.24 7.19 9.21
C ALA A 120 16.21 6.74 8.11
N LYS A 121 17.46 6.43 8.46
CA LYS A 121 18.47 5.91 7.53
C LYS A 121 18.10 4.49 7.05
N ALA A 122 17.69 3.63 7.96
CA ALA A 122 17.26 2.26 7.64
C ALA A 122 16.01 2.26 6.74
N ALA A 123 15.05 3.14 6.99
CA ALA A 123 13.85 3.29 6.15
C ALA A 123 14.22 3.75 4.73
N ALA A 124 15.18 4.67 4.58
CA ALA A 124 15.67 5.09 3.29
C ALA A 124 16.35 3.94 2.53
N GLU A 125 17.18 3.14 3.20
CA GLU A 125 17.83 1.97 2.57
C GLU A 125 16.81 0.89 2.20
N ALA A 126 15.84 0.60 3.06
CA ALA A 126 14.75 -0.33 2.75
C ALA A 126 13.97 0.11 1.48
N ARG A 127 13.74 1.42 1.32
CA ARG A 127 13.15 1.96 0.10
C ARG A 127 14.05 1.72 -1.13
N LEU A 128 15.36 1.92 -1.00
CA LEU A 128 16.30 1.66 -2.10
C LEU A 128 16.35 0.17 -2.45
N MET A 129 16.30 -0.72 -1.48
CA MET A 129 16.20 -2.17 -1.71
C MET A 129 14.95 -2.51 -2.53
N LEU A 130 13.79 -1.94 -2.15
CA LEU A 130 12.55 -2.13 -2.89
C LEU A 130 12.67 -1.63 -4.35
N LEU A 131 13.28 -0.48 -4.58
CA LEU A 131 13.50 0.07 -5.92
C LEU A 131 14.49 -0.78 -6.75
N ARG A 132 15.36 -1.57 -6.12
CA ARG A 132 16.24 -2.55 -6.76
C ARG A 132 15.57 -3.90 -7.00
N GLY A 133 14.31 -4.06 -6.58
CA GLY A 133 13.51 -5.28 -6.80
C GLY A 133 13.46 -6.25 -5.62
N PHE A 134 14.05 -5.93 -4.48
CA PHE A 134 13.94 -6.73 -3.27
C PHE A 134 12.63 -6.40 -2.56
N THR A 135 11.68 -7.34 -2.55
CA THR A 135 10.34 -7.16 -1.96
C THR A 135 10.23 -7.76 -0.56
N ALA A 136 11.23 -8.54 -0.16
CA ALA A 136 11.34 -9.09 1.18
C ALA A 136 12.82 -9.12 1.60
N ALA A 137 13.06 -8.96 2.89
CA ALA A 137 14.40 -9.06 3.47
C ALA A 137 14.33 -9.73 4.85
N ARG A 138 15.34 -10.51 5.16
CA ARG A 138 15.55 -11.03 6.51
C ARG A 138 16.71 -10.29 7.15
N ASP A 139 16.40 -9.34 8.02
CA ASP A 139 17.42 -8.65 8.81
C ASP A 139 17.90 -9.56 9.92
N VAL A 140 19.20 -9.82 9.97
CA VAL A 140 19.85 -10.73 10.93
C VAL A 140 20.63 -10.00 12.02
N GLY A 141 20.54 -8.68 12.07
CA GLY A 141 21.15 -7.87 13.12
C GLY A 141 20.51 -6.51 13.24
N VAL A 142 19.74 -6.32 14.31
CA VAL A 142 19.22 -5.04 14.73
C VAL A 142 19.93 -4.60 16.00
N ARG A 143 20.17 -3.28 16.12
CA ARG A 143 20.61 -2.67 17.38
C ARG A 143 19.43 -2.76 18.36
N ARG A 144 19.69 -3.28 19.57
CA ARG A 144 18.73 -3.29 20.67
C ARG A 144 18.91 -2.04 21.51
#